data_87095f6b0fbe9f8204c9177473012562
#
_entry.id   87095f6b0fbe9f8204c9177473012562
#
_cell.length_a   1.000
_cell.length_b   1.000
_cell.length_c   1.000
_cell.angle_alpha   90.00
_cell.angle_beta   90.00
_cell.angle_gamma   90.00
#
_symmetry.space_group_name_H-M   'P 1'
#
loop_
_entity.id
_entity.type
_entity.pdbx_description
1 polymer ?
#
loop_
_entity_poly.entity_id
_entity_poly.type
_entity_poly.pdbx_seq_one_letter_code
_entity_poly.pdbx_strand_id
1 'polypeptide(L)'
;LEKAGYKAEDINSFDKLKACADDIQARKDELGVDGAFTSAGMDDSSSWRYTTHLANLPLYYEFEKEHNQEDDEIKGEYLDNFKQIFDLYITDSTCDPSQLASKTGDDATNEFATGKAVFYQNGSWAYADLTKAGMTDDQLGMLPIYIGVDGEENQGLCSGGENYWCVSSQASEDAQKATEDFMYWCVTSDTATSIIADKMGLTAPFKSAKETTNVFSQQAVAMAKDGKKTVAWDFVYIPSEEWKKNL
;
A
#
# COMPACT_ATOMS: atom_id res chain seq x y z
N LEU A 1 -14.30 11.63 -1.45
CA LEU A 1 -13.63 12.51 -0.51
C LEU A 1 -14.17 13.94 -0.62
N GLU A 2 -14.13 14.55 -1.79
CA GLU A 2 -14.62 15.93 -2.05
C GLU A 2 -16.10 16.13 -1.72
N LYS A 3 -16.94 15.13 -2.03
CA LYS A 3 -18.38 15.16 -1.67
C LYS A 3 -18.59 15.24 -0.17
N ALA A 4 -17.69 14.70 0.63
CA ALA A 4 -17.71 14.80 2.09
C ALA A 4 -17.14 16.15 2.59
N GLY A 5 -16.55 16.95 1.73
CA GLY A 5 -15.98 18.27 2.04
C GLY A 5 -14.49 18.24 2.37
N TYR A 6 -13.80 17.15 2.08
CA TYR A 6 -12.37 16.97 2.36
C TYR A 6 -11.53 16.99 1.08
N LYS A 7 -10.29 17.42 1.21
CA LYS A 7 -9.26 17.31 0.17
C LYS A 7 -8.14 16.39 0.63
N ALA A 8 -7.60 15.62 -0.30
CA ALA A 8 -6.51 14.68 -0.01
C ALA A 8 -5.27 15.39 0.57
N GLU A 9 -4.94 16.57 0.05
CA GLU A 9 -3.81 17.39 0.49
C GLU A 9 -3.89 17.87 1.94
N ASP A 10 -5.09 17.94 2.51
CA ASP A 10 -5.31 18.36 3.90
C ASP A 10 -5.12 17.20 4.90
N ILE A 11 -5.15 15.94 4.41
CA ILE A 11 -4.97 14.73 5.23
C ILE A 11 -3.48 14.38 5.27
N ASN A 12 -2.78 14.90 6.26
CA ASN A 12 -1.33 14.72 6.41
C ASN A 12 -0.90 14.26 7.80
N SER A 13 -1.83 13.67 8.56
CA SER A 13 -1.59 13.04 9.86
C SER A 13 -2.68 12.03 10.19
N PHE A 14 -2.41 11.15 11.15
CA PHE A 14 -3.39 10.20 11.66
C PHE A 14 -4.64 10.89 12.21
N ASP A 15 -4.49 11.96 13.00
CA ASP A 15 -5.61 12.68 13.57
C ASP A 15 -6.56 13.23 12.49
N LYS A 16 -5.99 13.76 11.40
CA LYS A 16 -6.79 14.26 10.28
C LYS A 16 -7.42 13.14 9.48
N LEU A 17 -6.70 12.03 9.27
CA LEU A 17 -7.24 10.83 8.62
C LEU A 17 -8.41 10.28 9.44
N LYS A 18 -8.22 10.13 10.75
CA LYS A 18 -9.25 9.64 11.65
C LYS A 18 -10.46 10.56 11.67
N ALA A 19 -10.28 11.86 11.84
CA ALA A 19 -11.40 12.82 11.85
C ALA A 19 -12.19 12.77 10.53
N CYS A 20 -11.51 12.63 9.40
CA CYS A 20 -12.15 12.48 8.09
C CYS A 20 -12.91 11.16 7.97
N ALA A 21 -12.31 10.05 8.38
CA ALA A 21 -12.93 8.72 8.32
C ALA A 21 -14.15 8.62 9.26
N ASP A 22 -14.02 9.07 10.50
CA ASP A 22 -15.12 9.09 11.48
C ASP A 22 -16.32 9.92 10.95
N ASP A 23 -16.06 11.11 10.34
CA ASP A 23 -17.12 11.94 9.75
C ASP A 23 -17.79 11.24 8.56
N ILE A 24 -17.02 10.64 7.66
CA ILE A 24 -17.55 9.87 6.54
C ILE A 24 -18.38 8.70 7.04
N GLN A 25 -17.89 7.96 8.02
CA GLN A 25 -18.59 6.82 8.60
C GLN A 25 -19.91 7.25 9.27
N ALA A 26 -19.91 8.36 10.00
CA ALA A 26 -21.11 8.91 10.62
C ALA A 26 -22.17 9.40 9.61
N ARG A 27 -21.72 9.87 8.45
CA ARG A 27 -22.57 10.43 7.38
C ARG A 27 -22.71 9.51 6.18
N LYS A 28 -22.39 8.23 6.31
CA LYS A 28 -22.34 7.28 5.18
C LYS A 28 -23.63 7.21 4.38
N ASP A 29 -24.79 7.24 5.02
CA ASP A 29 -26.10 7.23 4.36
C ASP A 29 -26.32 8.50 3.53
N GLU A 30 -25.96 9.69 4.06
CA GLU A 30 -26.02 10.96 3.36
C GLU A 30 -25.10 10.98 2.14
N LEU A 31 -23.88 10.45 2.32
CA LEU A 31 -22.85 10.43 1.28
C LEU A 31 -23.09 9.33 0.23
N GLY A 32 -23.89 8.32 0.56
CA GLY A 32 -24.21 7.18 -0.31
C GLY A 32 -23.09 6.17 -0.38
N VAL A 33 -22.29 6.05 0.68
CA VAL A 33 -21.24 5.03 0.87
C VAL A 33 -21.66 4.02 1.92
N ASP A 34 -21.00 2.87 1.98
CA ASP A 34 -21.25 1.84 2.99
C ASP A 34 -20.29 1.98 4.20
N GLY A 35 -19.13 2.64 3.98
CA GLY A 35 -18.14 2.93 5.01
C GLY A 35 -17.03 3.84 4.53
N ALA A 36 -16.17 4.30 5.44
CA ALA A 36 -15.00 5.09 5.08
C ALA A 36 -13.93 4.23 4.42
N PHE A 37 -13.64 3.05 4.98
CA PHE A 37 -12.65 2.09 4.46
C PHE A 37 -13.31 0.86 3.84
N THR A 38 -12.63 0.25 2.88
CA THR A 38 -12.99 -1.08 2.34
C THR A 38 -12.83 -2.17 3.40
N SER A 39 -13.50 -3.30 3.18
CA SER A 39 -13.63 -4.38 4.17
C SER A 39 -12.50 -5.43 4.18
N ALA A 40 -11.56 -5.42 3.22
CA ALA A 40 -10.53 -6.45 3.15
C ALA A 40 -9.43 -6.32 4.20
N GLY A 41 -8.83 -7.45 4.55
CA GLY A 41 -7.64 -7.51 5.40
C GLY A 41 -7.69 -8.56 6.51
N MET A 42 -8.87 -9.14 6.79
CA MET A 42 -9.06 -10.12 7.86
C MET A 42 -9.24 -11.56 7.36
N ASP A 43 -9.30 -11.77 6.06
CA ASP A 43 -9.27 -13.10 5.44
C ASP A 43 -7.82 -13.54 5.15
N ASP A 44 -7.58 -14.85 5.00
CA ASP A 44 -6.24 -15.40 4.80
C ASP A 44 -5.53 -14.84 3.54
N SER A 45 -6.28 -14.48 2.49
CA SER A 45 -5.72 -14.01 1.22
C SER A 45 -5.32 -12.54 1.22
N SER A 46 -5.86 -11.74 2.12
CA SER A 46 -5.70 -10.28 2.15
C SER A 46 -5.13 -9.72 3.46
N SER A 47 -4.84 -10.58 4.45
CA SER A 47 -4.31 -10.21 5.78
C SER A 47 -2.95 -9.51 5.73
N TRP A 48 -2.19 -9.65 4.64
CA TRP A 48 -0.97 -8.90 4.40
C TRP A 48 -1.15 -7.38 4.50
N ARG A 49 -2.38 -6.87 4.33
CA ARG A 49 -2.69 -5.45 4.52
C ARG A 49 -2.36 -4.99 5.93
N TYR A 50 -2.69 -5.79 6.92
CA TYR A 50 -2.41 -5.50 8.32
C TYR A 50 -1.04 -6.01 8.76
N THR A 51 -0.75 -7.26 8.46
CA THR A 51 0.46 -7.96 8.96
C THR A 51 1.75 -7.56 8.21
N THR A 52 1.63 -6.85 7.11
CA THR A 52 2.75 -6.38 6.30
C THR A 52 2.71 -4.86 6.15
N HIS A 53 1.70 -4.30 5.46
CA HIS A 53 1.67 -2.89 5.15
C HIS A 53 1.44 -2.00 6.38
N LEU A 54 0.43 -2.28 7.20
CA LEU A 54 0.22 -1.49 8.42
C LEU A 54 1.31 -1.76 9.47
N ALA A 55 1.72 -3.02 9.64
CA ALA A 55 2.79 -3.39 10.56
C ALA A 55 4.16 -2.79 10.17
N ASN A 56 4.35 -2.44 8.89
CA ASN A 56 5.56 -1.80 8.42
C ASN A 56 5.83 -0.45 9.09
N LEU A 57 4.79 0.33 9.34
CA LEU A 57 4.95 1.69 9.87
C LEU A 57 5.56 1.70 11.28
N PRO A 58 5.04 0.95 12.26
CA PRO A 58 5.66 0.88 13.59
C PRO A 58 7.10 0.35 13.54
N LEU A 59 7.40 -0.64 12.68
CA LEU A 59 8.77 -1.14 12.50
C LEU A 59 9.69 -0.06 11.93
N TYR A 60 9.26 0.60 10.87
CA TYR A 60 10.03 1.68 10.24
C TYR A 60 10.39 2.77 11.27
N TYR A 61 9.42 3.24 12.05
CA TYR A 61 9.68 4.29 13.04
C TYR A 61 10.54 3.82 14.22
N GLU A 62 10.43 2.56 14.62
CA GLU A 62 11.30 1.96 15.63
C GLU A 62 12.75 1.91 15.12
N PHE A 63 12.97 1.41 13.92
CA PHE A 63 14.31 1.33 13.31
C PHE A 63 14.93 2.70 13.02
N GLU A 64 14.15 3.66 12.53
CA GLU A 64 14.62 5.03 12.33
C GLU A 64 15.06 5.68 13.64
N LYS A 65 14.31 5.49 14.73
CA LYS A 65 14.64 6.02 16.06
C LYS A 65 15.93 5.41 16.61
N GLU A 66 16.14 4.14 16.39
CA GLU A 66 17.31 3.42 16.88
C GLU A 66 18.52 3.52 15.94
N HIS A 67 18.33 4.04 14.74
CA HIS A 67 19.33 4.07 13.65
C HIS A 67 19.87 2.67 13.33
N ASN A 68 19.05 1.64 13.49
CA ASN A 68 19.43 0.25 13.33
C ASN A 68 18.30 -0.59 12.73
N GLN A 69 18.56 -1.19 11.59
CA GLN A 69 17.65 -2.12 10.90
C GLN A 69 17.99 -3.60 11.20
N GLU A 70 19.06 -3.84 11.96
CA GLU A 70 19.62 -5.16 12.23
C GLU A 70 19.54 -5.54 13.72
N ASP A 71 18.58 -4.99 14.48
CA ASP A 71 18.37 -5.39 15.86
C ASP A 71 17.90 -6.85 15.93
N ASP A 72 18.39 -7.58 16.92
CA ASP A 72 18.03 -8.97 17.18
C ASP A 72 16.58 -9.10 17.70
N GLU A 73 15.90 -7.99 17.96
CA GLU A 73 14.58 -7.96 18.61
C GLU A 73 13.75 -6.77 18.14
N ILE A 74 12.45 -7.03 17.89
CA ILE A 74 11.44 -5.99 17.67
C ILE A 74 10.86 -5.63 19.04
N LYS A 75 11.04 -4.40 19.49
CA LYS A 75 10.66 -3.95 20.84
C LYS A 75 9.18 -3.57 20.97
N GLY A 76 8.53 -3.28 19.84
CA GLY A 76 7.12 -2.91 19.81
C GLY A 76 6.85 -1.51 20.35
N GLU A 77 7.79 -0.57 20.22
CA GLU A 77 7.67 0.79 20.76
C GLU A 77 6.47 1.57 20.20
N TYR A 78 6.04 1.24 18.97
CA TYR A 78 4.89 1.86 18.30
C TYR A 78 3.67 0.93 18.20
N LEU A 79 3.52 -0.02 19.10
CA LEU A 79 2.41 -0.97 19.09
C LEU A 79 1.06 -0.27 19.32
N ASP A 80 1.00 0.75 20.16
CA ASP A 80 -0.22 1.54 20.38
C ASP A 80 -0.60 2.32 19.11
N ASN A 81 0.38 2.81 18.36
CA ASN A 81 0.18 3.46 17.07
C ASN A 81 -0.37 2.49 16.03
N PHE A 82 0.18 1.25 15.98
CA PHE A 82 -0.35 0.19 15.14
C PHE A 82 -1.80 -0.13 15.50
N LYS A 83 -2.09 -0.28 16.79
CA LYS A 83 -3.44 -0.58 17.27
C LYS A 83 -4.45 0.47 16.86
N GLN A 84 -4.13 1.75 16.97
CA GLN A 84 -5.09 2.81 16.67
C GLN A 84 -5.43 2.88 15.16
N ILE A 85 -4.47 2.68 14.26
CA ILE A 85 -4.76 2.63 12.83
C ILE A 85 -5.48 1.33 12.46
N PHE A 86 -5.12 0.21 13.06
CA PHE A 86 -5.82 -1.06 12.90
C PHE A 86 -7.29 -0.93 13.33
N ASP A 87 -7.54 -0.41 14.53
CA ASP A 87 -8.89 -0.19 15.04
C ASP A 87 -9.71 0.70 14.10
N LEU A 88 -9.13 1.79 13.57
CA LEU A 88 -9.79 2.69 12.64
C LEU A 88 -10.26 1.96 11.37
N TYR A 89 -9.40 1.14 10.77
CA TYR A 89 -9.78 0.35 9.59
C TYR A 89 -10.89 -0.68 9.89
N ILE A 90 -10.92 -1.22 11.11
CA ILE A 90 -11.93 -2.19 11.53
C ILE A 90 -13.27 -1.50 11.79
N THR A 91 -13.28 -0.38 12.53
CA THR A 91 -14.51 0.30 12.96
C THR A 91 -15.20 1.06 11.86
N ASP A 92 -14.43 1.64 10.93
CA ASP A 92 -14.93 2.52 9.87
C ASP A 92 -15.01 1.81 8.50
N SER A 93 -15.09 0.49 8.54
CA SER A 93 -15.25 -0.37 7.38
C SER A 93 -16.66 -0.32 6.78
N THR A 94 -16.78 -0.79 5.54
CA THR A 94 -18.04 -0.96 4.80
C THR A 94 -18.99 -1.98 5.41
N CYS A 95 -18.52 -2.84 6.31
CA CYS A 95 -19.34 -3.86 6.96
C CYS A 95 -19.04 -3.96 8.47
N ASP A 96 -19.94 -4.65 9.17
CA ASP A 96 -19.74 -4.94 10.60
C ASP A 96 -18.44 -5.72 10.82
N PRO A 97 -17.65 -5.39 11.88
CA PRO A 97 -16.40 -6.07 12.20
C PRO A 97 -16.48 -7.60 12.25
N SER A 98 -17.62 -8.16 12.68
CA SER A 98 -17.84 -9.62 12.73
C SER A 98 -17.87 -10.29 11.34
N GLN A 99 -18.03 -9.52 10.27
CA GLN A 99 -18.09 -10.01 8.90
C GLN A 99 -16.76 -9.89 8.14
N LEU A 100 -15.80 -9.13 8.68
CA LEU A 100 -14.54 -8.83 7.99
C LEU A 100 -13.74 -10.07 7.59
N ALA A 101 -13.75 -11.12 8.42
CA ALA A 101 -13.05 -12.37 8.11
C ALA A 101 -13.62 -13.12 6.87
N SER A 102 -14.81 -12.76 6.40
CA SER A 102 -15.42 -13.31 5.19
C SER A 102 -15.24 -12.44 3.94
N LYS A 103 -14.62 -11.27 4.09
CA LYS A 103 -14.42 -10.29 3.02
C LYS A 103 -13.07 -10.47 2.35
N THR A 104 -13.08 -10.57 1.05
CA THR A 104 -11.89 -10.82 0.22
C THR A 104 -11.30 -9.54 -0.37
N GLY A 105 -10.10 -9.63 -0.95
CA GLY A 105 -9.51 -8.55 -1.73
C GLY A 105 -10.37 -8.11 -2.92
N ASP A 106 -11.11 -9.03 -3.54
CA ASP A 106 -12.04 -8.73 -4.65
C ASP A 106 -13.25 -7.93 -4.15
N ASP A 107 -13.78 -8.25 -2.96
CA ASP A 107 -14.84 -7.46 -2.33
C ASP A 107 -14.38 -6.02 -2.12
N ALA A 108 -13.20 -5.80 -1.55
CA ALA A 108 -12.63 -4.48 -1.31
C ALA A 108 -12.41 -3.69 -2.61
N THR A 109 -11.88 -4.33 -3.65
CA THR A 109 -11.70 -3.72 -4.97
C THR A 109 -13.05 -3.26 -5.53
N ASN A 110 -14.08 -4.10 -5.44
CA ASN A 110 -15.42 -3.78 -5.91
C ASN A 110 -16.07 -2.67 -5.09
N GLU A 111 -15.94 -2.69 -3.76
CA GLU A 111 -16.46 -1.65 -2.88
C GLU A 111 -15.89 -0.29 -3.24
N PHE A 112 -14.57 -0.19 -3.44
CA PHE A 112 -13.91 1.04 -3.82
C PHE A 112 -14.29 1.47 -5.24
N ALA A 113 -14.22 0.58 -6.22
CA ALA A 113 -14.51 0.87 -7.62
C ALA A 113 -15.97 1.30 -7.86
N THR A 114 -16.90 0.86 -7.02
CA THR A 114 -18.33 1.23 -7.10
C THR A 114 -18.69 2.41 -6.20
N GLY A 115 -17.71 3.03 -5.54
CA GLY A 115 -17.91 4.19 -4.67
C GLY A 115 -18.60 3.88 -3.36
N LYS A 116 -18.49 2.61 -2.87
CA LYS A 116 -19.03 2.18 -1.57
C LYS A 116 -18.10 2.45 -0.41
N ALA A 117 -16.82 2.64 -0.69
CA ALA A 117 -15.80 3.10 0.26
C ALA A 117 -15.01 4.27 -0.31
N VAL A 118 -14.46 5.10 0.57
CA VAL A 118 -13.65 6.27 0.21
C VAL A 118 -12.16 5.96 0.25
N PHE A 119 -11.74 5.12 1.19
CA PHE A 119 -10.36 4.71 1.38
C PHE A 119 -10.18 3.21 1.10
N TYR A 120 -9.13 2.89 0.36
CA TYR A 120 -8.75 1.53 0.01
C TYR A 120 -7.27 1.30 0.31
N GLN A 121 -6.96 0.55 1.35
CA GLN A 121 -5.58 0.20 1.66
C GLN A 121 -5.07 -0.84 0.66
N ASN A 122 -4.16 -0.41 -0.21
CA ASN A 122 -3.56 -1.24 -1.26
C ASN A 122 -2.27 -0.57 -1.75
N GLY A 123 -1.74 -1.01 -2.90
CA GLY A 123 -0.59 -0.43 -3.56
C GLY A 123 -0.88 0.04 -4.99
N SER A 124 0.14 0.59 -5.64
CA SER A 124 0.03 1.12 -7.01
C SER A 124 -0.41 0.08 -8.05
N TRP A 125 -0.22 -1.20 -7.78
CA TRP A 125 -0.69 -2.31 -8.63
C TRP A 125 -2.22 -2.40 -8.75
N ALA A 126 -2.97 -1.87 -7.77
CA ALA A 126 -4.44 -1.84 -7.83
C ALA A 126 -4.97 -0.99 -8.99
N TYR A 127 -4.16 -0.10 -9.56
CA TYR A 127 -4.55 0.77 -10.66
C TYR A 127 -5.16 0.03 -11.86
N ALA A 128 -4.55 -1.09 -12.25
CA ALA A 128 -5.03 -1.87 -13.40
C ALA A 128 -6.43 -2.45 -13.18
N ASP A 129 -6.72 -2.93 -11.97
CA ASP A 129 -8.04 -3.48 -11.64
C ASP A 129 -9.09 -2.37 -11.49
N LEU A 130 -8.73 -1.24 -10.90
CA LEU A 130 -9.62 -0.10 -10.73
C LEU A 130 -9.99 0.54 -12.08
N THR A 131 -9.04 0.73 -12.97
CA THR A 131 -9.30 1.27 -14.33
C THR A 131 -10.09 0.29 -15.18
N LYS A 132 -9.84 -1.03 -15.06
CA LYS A 132 -10.65 -2.07 -15.68
C LYS A 132 -12.08 -2.08 -15.16
N ALA A 133 -12.30 -1.74 -13.90
CA ALA A 133 -13.63 -1.57 -13.30
C ALA A 133 -14.32 -0.25 -13.72
N GLY A 134 -13.64 0.61 -14.49
CA GLY A 134 -14.21 1.83 -15.07
C GLY A 134 -13.87 3.11 -14.31
N MET A 135 -13.00 3.07 -13.31
CA MET A 135 -12.51 4.29 -12.65
C MET A 135 -11.56 5.07 -13.54
N THR A 136 -11.57 6.38 -13.41
CA THR A 136 -10.71 7.31 -14.16
C THR A 136 -9.68 7.98 -13.24
N ASP A 137 -8.60 8.49 -13.80
CA ASP A 137 -7.46 9.05 -13.06
C ASP A 137 -7.85 10.19 -12.12
N ASP A 138 -8.83 10.99 -12.50
CA ASP A 138 -9.38 12.10 -11.71
C ASP A 138 -10.16 11.63 -10.46
N GLN A 139 -10.54 10.36 -10.40
CA GLN A 139 -11.21 9.75 -9.25
C GLN A 139 -10.23 9.10 -8.27
N LEU A 140 -8.95 8.99 -8.65
CA LEU A 140 -7.94 8.19 -7.95
C LEU A 140 -6.85 9.06 -7.34
N GLY A 141 -6.45 8.74 -6.11
CA GLY A 141 -5.35 9.37 -5.42
C GLY A 141 -4.72 8.45 -4.40
N MET A 142 -3.51 8.80 -3.94
CA MET A 142 -2.82 8.09 -2.87
C MET A 142 -2.58 9.00 -1.68
N LEU A 143 -2.71 8.41 -0.50
CA LEU A 143 -2.31 9.00 0.77
C LEU A 143 -1.29 8.09 1.45
N PRO A 144 -0.30 8.63 2.16
CA PRO A 144 0.52 7.84 3.07
C PRO A 144 -0.34 7.18 4.16
N ILE A 145 0.16 6.10 4.72
CA ILE A 145 -0.45 5.49 5.91
C ILE A 145 0.11 6.23 7.13
N TYR A 146 -0.74 6.97 7.82
CA TYR A 146 -0.39 7.72 9.03
C TYR A 146 -0.74 6.91 10.27
N ILE A 147 0.12 6.92 11.30
CA ILE A 147 -0.06 6.16 12.54
C ILE A 147 0.04 7.00 13.82
N GLY A 148 0.07 8.33 13.71
CA GLY A 148 0.09 9.23 14.85
C GLY A 148 1.47 9.38 15.50
N VAL A 149 2.51 9.47 14.70
CA VAL A 149 3.88 9.75 15.17
C VAL A 149 4.28 11.18 14.87
N ASP A 150 5.16 11.74 15.67
CA ASP A 150 5.67 13.09 15.48
C ASP A 150 6.41 13.23 14.13
N GLY A 151 6.07 14.27 13.37
CA GLY A 151 6.70 14.55 12.08
C GLY A 151 6.12 13.79 10.89
N GLU A 152 5.07 12.98 11.09
CA GLU A 152 4.43 12.22 9.99
C GLU A 152 3.81 13.11 8.89
N GLU A 153 3.60 14.39 9.14
CA GLU A 153 3.17 15.35 8.12
C GLU A 153 4.18 15.51 6.97
N ASN A 154 5.43 15.11 7.19
CA ASN A 154 6.49 15.09 6.17
C ASN A 154 6.67 13.71 5.53
N GLN A 155 5.91 12.71 5.97
CA GLN A 155 5.96 11.36 5.45
C GLN A 155 5.40 11.29 4.02
N GLY A 156 6.08 10.51 3.18
CA GLY A 156 5.63 10.08 1.87
C GLY A 156 5.04 8.67 1.88
N LEU A 157 4.91 8.10 0.70
CA LEU A 157 4.40 6.74 0.54
C LEU A 157 5.44 5.69 0.95
N CYS A 158 4.97 4.52 1.36
CA CYS A 158 5.83 3.34 1.51
C CYS A 158 6.33 2.89 0.14
N SER A 159 7.63 2.64 0.03
CA SER A 159 8.26 2.17 -1.19
C SER A 159 9.56 1.43 -0.88
N GLY A 160 9.91 0.47 -1.73
CA GLY A 160 11.16 -0.30 -1.61
C GLY A 160 11.18 -1.50 -2.54
N GLY A 161 12.28 -2.24 -2.52
CA GLY A 161 12.43 -3.50 -3.24
C GLY A 161 11.95 -4.66 -2.37
N GLU A 162 10.91 -5.34 -2.78
CA GLU A 162 10.35 -6.49 -2.07
C GLU A 162 10.25 -7.74 -2.95
N ASN A 163 10.38 -7.59 -4.26
CA ASN A 163 10.30 -8.68 -5.23
C ASN A 163 11.60 -8.80 -6.01
N TYR A 164 12.13 -10.01 -6.09
CA TYR A 164 13.40 -10.31 -6.73
C TYR A 164 13.23 -11.45 -7.73
N TRP A 165 13.97 -11.35 -8.84
CA TRP A 165 14.10 -12.45 -9.79
C TRP A 165 15.31 -13.30 -9.39
N CYS A 166 15.13 -14.61 -9.37
CA CYS A 166 16.17 -15.55 -9.02
C CYS A 166 16.38 -16.55 -10.17
N VAL A 167 17.65 -16.87 -10.43
CA VAL A 167 18.02 -17.97 -11.33
C VAL A 167 18.27 -19.20 -10.49
N SER A 168 17.59 -20.31 -10.80
CA SER A 168 17.77 -21.56 -10.06
C SER A 168 19.14 -22.15 -10.32
N SER A 169 19.96 -22.30 -9.28
CA SER A 169 21.26 -22.99 -9.38
C SER A 169 21.16 -24.51 -9.67
N GLN A 170 19.95 -25.07 -9.59
CA GLN A 170 19.70 -26.48 -9.90
C GLN A 170 19.25 -26.70 -11.34
N ALA A 171 19.00 -25.64 -12.12
CA ALA A 171 18.67 -25.72 -13.53
C ALA A 171 19.93 -26.03 -14.36
N SER A 172 19.75 -26.57 -15.57
CA SER A 172 20.87 -26.75 -16.51
C SER A 172 21.50 -25.39 -16.89
N GLU A 173 22.77 -25.39 -17.28
CA GLU A 173 23.49 -24.18 -17.71
C GLU A 173 22.76 -23.43 -18.84
N ASP A 174 22.19 -24.15 -19.82
CA ASP A 174 21.41 -23.55 -20.89
C ASP A 174 20.14 -22.88 -20.38
N ALA A 175 19.45 -23.48 -19.39
CA ALA A 175 18.25 -22.91 -18.79
C ALA A 175 18.58 -21.68 -17.91
N GLN A 176 19.68 -21.72 -17.17
CA GLN A 176 20.16 -20.57 -16.40
C GLN A 176 20.45 -19.40 -17.34
N LYS A 177 21.23 -19.65 -18.40
CA LYS A 177 21.55 -18.63 -19.39
C LYS A 177 20.30 -18.06 -20.08
N ALA A 178 19.38 -18.91 -20.49
CA ALA A 178 18.12 -18.45 -21.11
C ALA A 178 17.31 -17.57 -20.14
N THR A 179 17.30 -17.89 -18.84
CA THR A 179 16.67 -17.09 -17.81
C THR A 179 17.34 -15.73 -17.66
N GLU A 180 18.67 -15.69 -17.59
CA GLU A 180 19.44 -14.45 -17.53
C GLU A 180 19.22 -13.57 -18.77
N ASP A 181 19.24 -14.16 -19.97
CA ASP A 181 18.99 -13.45 -21.21
C ASP A 181 17.57 -12.87 -21.25
N PHE A 182 16.56 -13.59 -20.73
CA PHE A 182 15.20 -13.09 -20.60
C PHE A 182 15.10 -11.94 -19.58
N MET A 183 15.73 -12.08 -18.40
CA MET A 183 15.76 -11.02 -17.39
C MET A 183 16.43 -9.76 -17.95
N TYR A 184 17.55 -9.92 -18.67
CA TYR A 184 18.23 -8.80 -19.33
C TYR A 184 17.34 -8.15 -20.40
N TRP A 185 16.64 -8.94 -21.21
CA TRP A 185 15.67 -8.44 -22.18
C TRP A 185 14.52 -7.65 -21.49
N CYS A 186 14.01 -8.14 -20.37
CA CYS A 186 12.95 -7.45 -19.61
C CYS A 186 13.33 -6.02 -19.22
N VAL A 187 14.60 -5.78 -18.87
CA VAL A 187 15.06 -4.48 -18.37
C VAL A 187 15.73 -3.60 -19.44
N THR A 188 15.99 -4.12 -20.64
CA THR A 188 16.71 -3.36 -21.70
C THR A 188 15.92 -3.19 -22.99
N SER A 189 14.98 -4.09 -23.28
CA SER A 189 14.17 -4.02 -24.49
C SER A 189 13.11 -2.92 -24.41
N ASP A 190 12.96 -2.14 -25.47
CA ASP A 190 11.87 -1.16 -25.59
C ASP A 190 10.49 -1.79 -25.43
N THR A 191 10.29 -2.98 -25.96
CA THR A 191 9.03 -3.72 -25.85
C THR A 191 8.74 -4.09 -24.39
N ALA A 192 9.73 -4.71 -23.71
CA ALA A 192 9.54 -5.17 -22.34
C ALA A 192 9.38 -4.00 -21.36
N THR A 193 10.21 -2.97 -21.48
CA THR A 193 10.11 -1.78 -20.62
C THR A 193 8.80 -1.02 -20.81
N SER A 194 8.24 -0.99 -22.04
CA SER A 194 6.89 -0.46 -22.29
C SER A 194 5.80 -1.34 -21.66
N ILE A 195 5.93 -2.66 -21.69
CA ILE A 195 4.97 -3.56 -21.05
C ILE A 195 4.98 -3.32 -19.53
N ILE A 196 6.16 -3.24 -18.91
CA ILE A 196 6.30 -2.99 -17.47
C ILE A 196 5.65 -1.64 -17.09
N ALA A 197 5.92 -0.58 -17.83
CA ALA A 197 5.39 0.75 -17.55
C ALA A 197 3.90 0.89 -17.88
N ASP A 198 3.47 0.47 -19.09
CA ASP A 198 2.15 0.81 -19.62
C ASP A 198 1.09 -0.26 -19.33
N LYS A 199 1.50 -1.55 -19.27
CA LYS A 199 0.57 -2.66 -19.06
C LYS A 199 0.51 -3.12 -17.60
N MET A 200 1.68 -3.17 -16.95
CA MET A 200 1.76 -3.57 -15.55
C MET A 200 1.65 -2.37 -14.60
N GLY A 201 1.83 -1.14 -15.10
CA GLY A 201 1.77 0.08 -14.30
C GLY A 201 2.87 0.18 -13.25
N LEU A 202 3.99 -0.51 -13.48
CA LEU A 202 5.09 -0.59 -12.51
C LEU A 202 6.20 0.41 -12.86
N THR A 203 6.82 0.94 -11.82
CA THR A 203 8.05 1.73 -11.92
C THR A 203 9.23 0.79 -11.68
N ALA A 204 10.04 0.55 -12.71
CA ALA A 204 11.22 -0.30 -12.58
C ALA A 204 12.43 0.52 -12.09
N PRO A 205 13.28 -0.02 -11.19
CA PRO A 205 14.43 0.70 -10.62
C PRO A 205 15.67 0.66 -11.54
N PHE A 206 15.49 0.70 -12.84
CA PHE A 206 16.57 0.62 -13.84
C PHE A 206 16.67 1.90 -14.66
N LYS A 207 17.86 2.25 -15.12
CA LYS A 207 18.10 3.45 -15.94
C LYS A 207 17.34 3.46 -17.27
N SER A 208 17.00 2.29 -17.78
CA SER A 208 16.21 2.08 -19.01
C SER A 208 14.70 2.08 -18.77
N ALA A 209 14.25 2.23 -17.53
CA ALA A 209 12.84 2.25 -17.20
C ALA A 209 12.13 3.39 -17.92
N LYS A 210 10.94 3.08 -18.44
CA LYS A 210 10.03 4.09 -19.00
C LYS A 210 9.16 4.66 -17.89
N GLU A 211 8.78 5.93 -18.06
CA GLU A 211 7.79 6.55 -17.19
C GLU A 211 6.45 5.84 -17.38
N THR A 212 5.79 5.53 -16.28
CA THR A 212 4.47 4.92 -16.28
C THR A 212 3.37 5.97 -16.38
N THR A 213 2.25 5.62 -17.01
CA THR A 213 1.02 6.41 -17.02
C THR A 213 0.17 6.19 -15.78
N ASN A 214 0.53 5.25 -14.92
CA ASN A 214 -0.17 4.97 -13.65
C ASN A 214 -0.14 6.20 -12.74
N VAL A 215 -1.29 6.80 -12.49
CA VAL A 215 -1.43 8.02 -11.67
C VAL A 215 -0.88 7.83 -10.24
N PHE A 216 -0.97 6.65 -9.66
CA PHE A 216 -0.42 6.36 -8.34
C PHE A 216 1.10 6.45 -8.32
N SER A 217 1.76 5.88 -9.33
CA SER A 217 3.21 5.97 -9.47
C SER A 217 3.66 7.41 -9.74
N GLN A 218 2.89 8.17 -10.51
CA GLN A 218 3.17 9.60 -10.76
C GLN A 218 3.06 10.42 -9.47
N GLN A 219 2.05 10.16 -8.64
CA GLN A 219 1.87 10.82 -7.34
C GLN A 219 3.00 10.46 -6.36
N ALA A 220 3.45 9.21 -6.35
CA ALA A 220 4.61 8.79 -5.54
C ALA A 220 5.87 9.58 -5.91
N VAL A 221 6.14 9.73 -7.22
CA VAL A 221 7.27 10.53 -7.72
C VAL A 221 7.10 12.01 -7.37
N ALA A 222 5.90 12.56 -7.47
CA ALA A 222 5.62 13.95 -7.10
C ALA A 222 5.88 14.19 -5.61
N MET A 223 5.36 13.34 -4.72
CA MET A 223 5.61 13.44 -3.27
C MET A 223 7.10 13.41 -2.93
N ALA A 224 7.88 12.53 -3.58
CA ALA A 224 9.33 12.47 -3.39
C ALA A 224 10.04 13.74 -3.86
N LYS A 225 9.60 14.33 -4.99
CA LYS A 225 10.13 15.62 -5.50
C LYS A 225 9.79 16.78 -4.58
N ASP A 226 8.63 16.75 -3.92
CA ASP A 226 8.19 17.75 -2.94
C ASP A 226 8.87 17.58 -1.57
N GLY A 227 9.82 16.65 -1.46
CA GLY A 227 10.63 16.44 -0.27
C GLY A 227 9.96 15.60 0.82
N LYS A 228 8.88 14.90 0.51
CA LYS A 228 8.27 13.95 1.45
C LYS A 228 9.20 12.75 1.65
N LYS A 229 9.39 12.34 2.90
CA LYS A 229 10.28 11.23 3.26
C LYS A 229 9.60 9.90 2.92
N THR A 230 10.14 9.17 1.94
CA THR A 230 9.69 7.83 1.62
C THR A 230 9.90 6.90 2.81
N VAL A 231 8.89 6.08 3.11
CA VAL A 231 8.95 5.04 4.14
C VAL A 231 9.48 3.75 3.51
N ALA A 232 10.57 3.22 4.03
CA ALA A 232 11.12 1.96 3.57
C ALA A 232 10.21 0.77 3.93
N TRP A 233 10.30 -0.31 3.14
CA TRP A 233 9.64 -1.57 3.45
C TRP A 233 10.47 -2.40 4.43
N ASP A 234 10.34 -2.09 5.73
CA ASP A 234 11.06 -2.76 6.81
C ASP A 234 10.37 -4.06 7.29
N PHE A 235 9.18 -4.36 6.80
CA PHE A 235 8.51 -5.64 7.07
C PHE A 235 9.32 -6.87 6.61
N VAL A 236 10.29 -6.69 5.74
CA VAL A 236 11.22 -7.75 5.31
C VAL A 236 12.09 -8.29 6.46
N TYR A 237 12.22 -7.53 7.54
CA TYR A 237 12.92 -7.93 8.76
C TYR A 237 12.01 -8.66 9.77
N ILE A 238 10.72 -8.81 9.49
CA ILE A 238 9.83 -9.62 10.33
C ILE A 238 10.29 -11.07 10.31
N PRO A 239 10.47 -11.70 11.49
CA PRO A 239 11.19 -12.98 11.60
C PRO A 239 10.55 -14.15 10.85
N SER A 240 9.22 -14.21 10.76
CA SER A 240 8.51 -15.29 10.09
C SER A 240 7.04 -14.98 9.81
N GLU A 241 6.42 -15.76 8.92
CA GLU A 241 4.97 -15.73 8.71
C GLU A 241 4.17 -16.16 9.96
N GLU A 242 4.75 -17.03 10.80
CA GLU A 242 4.13 -17.42 12.08
C GLU A 242 4.09 -16.24 13.05
N TRP A 243 5.17 -15.44 13.10
CA TRP A 243 5.21 -14.21 13.89
C TRP A 243 4.11 -13.23 13.46
N LYS A 244 3.94 -13.02 12.15
CA LYS A 244 2.89 -12.15 11.60
C LYS A 244 1.47 -12.57 11.99
N LYS A 245 1.21 -13.88 12.11
CA LYS A 245 -0.11 -14.42 12.50
C LYS A 245 -0.44 -14.21 13.98
N ASN A 246 0.57 -13.88 14.79
CA ASN A 246 0.41 -13.63 16.21
C ASN A 246 0.42 -12.14 16.56
N LEU A 247 0.54 -11.28 15.56
CA LEU A 247 0.45 -9.83 15.67
C LEU A 247 -1.01 -9.38 15.83
#